data_077738b93a186579e75f742800b1996b
#
_entry.id   077738b93a186579e75f742800b1996b
#
_cell.length_a   1.000
_cell.length_b   1.000
_cell.length_c   1.000
_cell.angle_alpha   90.00
_cell.angle_beta   90.00
_cell.angle_gamma   90.00
#
_symmetry.space_group_name_H-M   'P 1'
#
loop_
_entity.id
_entity.type
_entity.pdbx_description
1 polymer ?
#
loop_
_entity_poly.entity_id
_entity_poly.type
_entity_poly.pdbx_seq_one_letter_code
_entity_poly.pdbx_strand_id
1 'polypeptide(L)'
;NIPSELYFWWVLGPYLLLRYGYIKPAGGWRGEALPPKLFKTWRRWSQRRSYFQPDLATKLAPHHYDEVKAPIRSWIFPDDPIATPSTASDLLKCYPAAPHEVIIRKPSQVGVTRIGHEGALRKGRDALWAEFSDWLMGAP
;
A
#
# COMPACT_ATOMS: atom_id res chain seq x y z
N ASN A 1 22.89 9.37 -4.61
CA ASN A 1 21.55 9.96 -4.51
C ASN A 1 20.78 9.22 -3.41
N ILE A 2 20.27 9.96 -2.44
CA ILE A 2 19.38 9.40 -1.42
C ILE A 2 18.07 9.03 -2.13
N PRO A 3 17.58 7.79 -1.98
CA PRO A 3 16.25 7.43 -2.49
C PRO A 3 15.18 8.39 -2.00
N SER A 4 14.22 8.73 -2.86
CA SER A 4 13.16 9.72 -2.55
C SER A 4 12.39 9.39 -1.28
N GLU A 5 12.20 8.10 -1.00
CA GLU A 5 11.53 7.62 0.20
C GLU A 5 12.34 7.93 1.47
N LEU A 6 13.66 7.71 1.45
CA LEU A 6 14.53 8.02 2.59
C LEU A 6 14.59 9.53 2.82
N TYR A 7 14.65 10.32 1.75
CA TYR A 7 14.58 11.78 1.85
C TYR A 7 13.25 12.22 2.50
N PHE A 8 12.11 11.67 2.05
CA PHE A 8 10.81 11.98 2.64
C PHE A 8 10.74 11.62 4.13
N TRP A 9 11.17 10.42 4.49
CA TRP A 9 11.03 9.93 5.87
C TRP A 9 11.99 10.60 6.85
N TRP A 10 13.21 10.96 6.43
CA TRP A 10 14.27 11.36 7.34
C TRP A 10 14.67 12.83 7.24
N VAL A 11 14.33 13.52 6.16
CA VAL A 11 14.68 14.92 5.96
C VAL A 11 13.43 15.78 5.85
N LEU A 12 12.65 15.61 4.78
CA LEU A 12 11.50 16.48 4.49
C LEU A 12 10.42 16.39 5.57
N GLY A 13 9.99 15.18 5.94
CA GLY A 13 8.94 14.99 6.93
C GLY A 13 9.26 15.57 8.30
N PRO A 14 10.42 15.26 8.91
CA PRO A 14 10.85 15.89 10.16
C PRO A 14 10.93 17.43 10.06
N TYR A 15 11.47 17.97 8.97
CA TYR A 15 11.50 19.40 8.73
C TYR A 15 10.11 20.04 8.69
N LEU A 16 9.16 19.42 7.94
CA LEU A 16 7.80 19.93 7.87
C LEU A 16 7.08 19.87 9.22
N LEU A 17 7.28 18.80 10.00
CA LEU A 17 6.75 18.70 11.35
C LEU A 17 7.29 19.79 12.27
N LEU A 18 8.59 20.05 12.22
CA LEU A 18 9.22 21.09 13.03
C LEU A 18 8.72 22.48 12.63
N ARG A 19 8.60 22.75 11.32
CA ARG A 19 8.27 24.09 10.79
C ARG A 19 6.78 24.42 10.84
N TYR A 20 5.90 23.42 10.64
CA TYR A 20 4.46 23.62 10.47
C TYR A 20 3.59 22.83 11.47
N GLY A 21 4.17 21.91 12.21
CA GLY A 21 3.42 21.03 13.11
C GLY A 21 2.70 19.86 12.42
N TYR A 22 2.74 19.75 11.09
CA TYR A 22 2.14 18.69 10.28
C TYR A 22 2.86 18.54 8.95
N ILE A 23 2.63 17.43 8.23
CA ILE A 23 3.14 17.26 6.87
C ILE A 23 2.17 17.92 5.90
N LYS A 24 2.60 18.99 5.26
CA LYS A 24 1.84 19.65 4.20
C LYS A 24 2.33 19.22 2.82
N PRO A 25 1.50 19.33 1.75
CA PRO A 25 1.95 19.17 0.37
C PRO A 25 3.10 20.13 0.06
N ALA A 26 4.31 19.61 -0.02
CA ALA A 26 5.53 20.37 -0.32
C ALA A 26 6.70 19.44 -0.66
N GLY A 27 7.75 19.95 -1.32
CA GLY A 27 9.02 19.27 -1.51
C GLY A 27 8.96 17.88 -2.16
N GLY A 28 8.00 17.65 -3.05
CA GLY A 28 7.76 16.36 -3.71
C GLY A 28 6.64 15.53 -3.08
N TRP A 29 6.20 15.82 -1.85
CA TRP A 29 5.00 15.24 -1.30
C TRP A 29 3.75 15.85 -1.95
N ARG A 30 2.96 15.01 -2.65
CA ARG A 30 1.73 15.40 -3.37
C ARG A 30 0.46 14.89 -2.72
N GLY A 31 0.60 14.14 -1.60
CA GLY A 31 -0.54 13.63 -0.84
C GLY A 31 -1.20 14.70 0.01
N GLU A 32 -2.27 14.32 0.69
CA GLU A 32 -2.98 15.17 1.64
C GLU A 32 -2.12 15.52 2.87
N ALA A 33 -2.56 16.52 3.63
CA ALA A 33 -1.90 16.90 4.87
C ALA A 33 -1.95 15.75 5.89
N LEU A 34 -0.77 15.37 6.44
CA LEU A 34 -0.70 14.30 7.42
C LEU A 34 -0.51 14.85 8.84
N PRO A 35 -1.36 14.48 9.80
CA PRO A 35 -1.13 14.77 11.21
C PRO A 35 0.18 14.14 11.70
N PRO A 36 0.86 14.75 12.72
CA PRO A 36 2.15 14.27 13.23
C PRO A 36 2.12 12.80 13.67
N LYS A 37 1.05 12.39 14.36
CA LYS A 37 0.90 11.01 14.85
C LYS A 37 0.81 10.02 13.70
N LEU A 38 0.04 10.33 12.66
CA LEU A 38 -0.09 9.49 11.47
C LEU A 38 1.25 9.35 10.73
N PHE A 39 1.94 10.47 10.47
CA PHE A 39 3.26 10.43 9.83
C PHE A 39 4.26 9.57 10.62
N LYS A 40 4.36 9.78 11.95
CA LYS A 40 5.29 9.02 12.80
C LYS A 40 4.97 7.53 12.81
N THR A 41 3.68 7.17 12.82
CA THR A 41 3.24 5.77 12.77
C THR A 41 3.55 5.14 11.41
N TRP A 42 3.20 5.82 10.34
CA TRP A 42 3.47 5.36 8.98
C TRP A 42 4.98 5.21 8.71
N ARG A 43 5.80 6.19 9.10
CA ARG A 43 7.25 6.08 9.03
C ARG A 43 7.77 4.83 9.76
N ARG A 44 7.29 4.58 10.99
CA ARG A 44 7.69 3.42 11.76
C ARG A 44 7.34 2.10 11.07
N TRP A 45 6.16 2.01 10.50
CA TRP A 45 5.71 0.82 9.77
C TRP A 45 6.48 0.63 8.46
N SER A 46 6.65 1.68 7.67
CA SER A 46 7.37 1.63 6.39
C SER A 46 8.84 1.23 6.50
N GLN A 47 9.45 1.38 7.69
CA GLN A 47 10.82 0.96 7.94
C GLN A 47 10.94 -0.51 8.37
N ARG A 48 9.85 -1.26 8.41
CA ARG A 48 9.81 -2.66 8.84
C ARG A 48 9.33 -3.56 7.71
N ARG A 49 10.02 -4.68 7.53
CA ARG A 49 9.58 -5.69 6.55
C ARG A 49 8.19 -6.22 6.86
N SER A 50 7.89 -6.46 8.15
CA SER A 50 6.59 -6.94 8.62
C SER A 50 5.54 -5.84 8.79
N TYR A 51 5.83 -4.62 8.32
CA TYR A 51 4.95 -3.44 8.34
C TYR A 51 4.31 -3.22 9.70
N PHE A 52 2.98 -3.31 9.85
CA PHE A 52 2.26 -3.08 11.12
C PHE A 52 2.11 -4.34 11.98
N GLN A 53 2.48 -5.53 11.50
CA GLN A 53 2.29 -6.80 12.22
C GLN A 53 2.73 -6.76 13.71
N PRO A 54 3.90 -6.17 14.06
CA PRO A 54 4.32 -6.11 15.47
C PRO A 54 3.42 -5.25 16.36
N ASP A 55 2.58 -4.40 15.78
CA ASP A 55 1.66 -3.57 16.53
C ASP A 55 0.28 -4.26 16.74
N LEU A 56 0.00 -5.39 16.09
CA LEU A 56 -1.29 -6.10 16.20
C LEU A 56 -1.59 -6.48 17.65
N ALA A 57 -0.65 -7.11 18.34
CA ALA A 57 -0.82 -7.53 19.73
C ALA A 57 -0.74 -6.38 20.75
N THR A 58 -0.51 -5.15 20.32
CA THR A 58 -0.27 -4.00 21.21
C THR A 58 -1.11 -2.78 20.84
N LYS A 59 -0.61 -1.95 19.92
CA LYS A 59 -1.21 -0.65 19.57
C LYS A 59 -2.45 -0.75 18.70
N LEU A 60 -2.64 -1.87 18.01
CA LEU A 60 -3.82 -2.17 17.19
C LEU A 60 -4.77 -3.16 17.87
N ALA A 61 -4.45 -3.61 19.09
CA ALA A 61 -5.35 -4.46 19.87
C ALA A 61 -6.53 -3.65 20.44
N PRO A 62 -7.76 -4.25 20.52
CA PRO A 62 -8.13 -5.50 19.89
C PRO A 62 -8.21 -5.36 18.35
N HIS A 63 -7.92 -6.43 17.61
CA HIS A 63 -8.04 -6.48 16.17
C HIS A 63 -8.77 -7.76 15.74
N HIS A 64 -9.20 -7.80 14.46
CA HIS A 64 -9.96 -8.92 13.88
C HIS A 64 -9.34 -9.42 12.56
N TYR A 65 -8.07 -9.16 12.33
CA TYR A 65 -7.36 -9.58 11.10
C TYR A 65 -7.35 -11.10 10.92
N ASP A 66 -7.20 -11.84 12.00
CA ASP A 66 -7.19 -13.30 12.07
C ASP A 66 -8.59 -13.95 11.92
N GLU A 67 -9.65 -13.18 12.07
CA GLU A 67 -11.03 -13.63 11.94
C GLU A 67 -11.59 -13.43 10.51
N VAL A 68 -10.88 -12.70 9.66
CA VAL A 68 -11.31 -12.43 8.28
C VAL A 68 -11.31 -13.74 7.48
N LYS A 69 -12.47 -14.14 6.97
CA LYS A 69 -12.67 -15.36 6.16
C LYS A 69 -13.00 -15.05 4.69
N ALA A 70 -13.31 -13.80 4.38
CA ALA A 70 -13.56 -13.38 3.01
C ALA A 70 -12.30 -13.61 2.14
N PRO A 71 -12.44 -14.09 0.90
CA PRO A 71 -11.30 -14.27 0.02
C PRO A 71 -10.62 -12.94 -0.29
N ILE A 72 -9.29 -12.97 -0.36
CA ILE A 72 -8.45 -11.80 -0.67
C ILE A 72 -7.67 -12.08 -1.94
N ARG A 73 -7.78 -11.19 -2.94
CA ARG A 73 -6.96 -11.23 -4.14
C ARG A 73 -6.15 -9.95 -4.26
N SER A 74 -4.83 -10.09 -4.43
CA SER A 74 -3.90 -8.98 -4.61
C SER A 74 -3.40 -8.94 -6.04
N TRP A 75 -3.70 -7.85 -6.76
CA TRP A 75 -3.13 -7.60 -8.09
C TRP A 75 -1.82 -6.82 -7.93
N ILE A 76 -0.74 -7.37 -8.42
CA ILE A 76 0.60 -6.77 -8.36
C ILE A 76 1.06 -6.42 -9.77
N PHE A 77 1.58 -5.22 -9.91
CA PHE A 77 2.07 -4.68 -11.18
C PHE A 77 3.60 -4.61 -11.14
N PRO A 78 4.32 -5.25 -12.07
CA PRO A 78 5.80 -5.30 -12.04
C PRO A 78 6.48 -3.93 -12.17
N ASP A 79 5.76 -2.91 -12.62
CA ASP A 79 6.23 -1.53 -12.71
C ASP A 79 5.86 -0.67 -11.48
N ASP A 80 5.34 -1.32 -10.42
CA ASP A 80 5.14 -0.70 -9.10
C ASP A 80 6.37 -0.97 -8.21
N PRO A 81 7.11 0.07 -7.82
CA PRO A 81 8.29 -0.11 -6.97
C PRO A 81 7.96 -0.35 -5.49
N ILE A 82 6.70 -0.20 -5.07
CA ILE A 82 6.26 -0.25 -3.67
C ILE A 82 5.52 -1.56 -3.38
N ALA A 83 4.44 -1.84 -4.13
CA ALA A 83 3.65 -3.05 -3.97
C ALA A 83 4.26 -4.18 -4.82
N THR A 84 5.16 -4.94 -4.23
CA THR A 84 5.81 -6.10 -4.85
C THR A 84 5.13 -7.40 -4.41
N PRO A 85 5.37 -8.53 -5.12
CA PRO A 85 4.86 -9.83 -4.67
C PRO A 85 5.28 -10.18 -3.23
N SER A 86 6.49 -9.79 -2.82
CA SER A 86 6.98 -10.02 -1.46
C SER A 86 6.20 -9.20 -0.43
N THR A 87 5.99 -7.89 -0.69
CA THR A 87 5.24 -7.03 0.25
C THR A 87 3.78 -7.44 0.34
N ALA A 88 3.15 -7.87 -0.76
CA ALA A 88 1.80 -8.42 -0.74
C ALA A 88 1.73 -9.71 0.09
N SER A 89 2.65 -10.65 -0.13
CA SER A 89 2.72 -11.89 0.64
C SER A 89 2.93 -11.62 2.14
N ASP A 90 3.78 -10.67 2.50
CA ASP A 90 3.99 -10.32 3.90
C ASP A 90 2.73 -9.68 4.54
N LEU A 91 1.99 -8.87 3.78
CA LEU A 91 0.71 -8.31 4.25
C LEU A 91 -0.37 -9.39 4.44
N LEU A 92 -0.47 -10.33 3.51
CA LEU A 92 -1.47 -11.42 3.56
C LEU A 92 -1.30 -12.34 4.76
N LYS A 93 -0.10 -12.44 5.34
CA LYS A 93 0.13 -13.17 6.61
C LYS A 93 -0.66 -12.61 7.79
N CYS A 94 -1.15 -11.37 7.70
CA CYS A 94 -2.04 -10.80 8.72
C CYS A 94 -3.46 -11.41 8.69
N TYR A 95 -3.81 -12.14 7.63
CA TYR A 95 -5.14 -12.70 7.39
C TYR A 95 -5.10 -14.23 7.25
N PRO A 96 -4.68 -14.95 8.31
CA PRO A 96 -4.39 -16.39 8.21
C PRO A 96 -5.63 -17.25 7.92
N ALA A 97 -6.83 -16.77 8.24
CA ALA A 97 -8.09 -17.49 7.99
C ALA A 97 -8.71 -17.20 6.62
N ALA A 98 -8.21 -16.21 5.89
CA ALA A 98 -8.73 -15.83 4.58
C ALA A 98 -8.05 -16.65 3.46
N PRO A 99 -8.82 -17.27 2.54
CA PRO A 99 -8.25 -17.73 1.28
C PRO A 99 -7.63 -16.56 0.53
N HIS A 100 -6.39 -16.68 0.06
CA HIS A 100 -5.74 -15.56 -0.63
C HIS A 100 -4.89 -16.01 -1.81
N GLU A 101 -4.79 -15.13 -2.80
CA GLU A 101 -3.93 -15.30 -3.97
C GLU A 101 -3.28 -13.98 -4.39
N VAL A 102 -2.15 -14.08 -5.08
CA VAL A 102 -1.44 -12.95 -5.66
C VAL A 102 -1.42 -13.11 -7.18
N ILE A 103 -1.98 -12.13 -7.88
CA ILE A 103 -2.04 -12.08 -9.34
C ILE A 103 -1.03 -11.06 -9.84
N ILE A 104 -0.15 -11.46 -10.73
CA ILE A 104 0.78 -10.52 -11.38
C ILE A 104 0.23 -10.14 -12.75
N ARG A 105 0.05 -8.84 -12.99
CA ARG A 105 -0.40 -8.29 -14.28
C ARG A 105 0.61 -7.29 -14.82
N LYS A 106 1.19 -7.61 -15.99
CA LYS A 106 2.04 -6.65 -16.73
C LYS A 106 1.16 -5.60 -17.40
N PRO A 107 1.61 -4.34 -17.53
CA PRO A 107 0.87 -3.29 -18.23
C PRO A 107 0.41 -3.70 -19.63
N SER A 108 1.28 -4.38 -20.40
CA SER A 108 0.98 -4.86 -21.74
C SER A 108 -0.18 -5.86 -21.82
N GLN A 109 -0.43 -6.63 -20.78
CA GLN A 109 -1.54 -7.61 -20.73
C GLN A 109 -2.91 -6.95 -20.61
N VAL A 110 -2.95 -5.70 -20.19
CA VAL A 110 -4.17 -4.90 -20.03
C VAL A 110 -4.21 -3.68 -20.97
N GLY A 111 -3.40 -3.74 -22.04
CA GLY A 111 -3.44 -2.76 -23.13
C GLY A 111 -2.88 -1.38 -22.80
N VAL A 112 -1.99 -1.28 -21.79
CA VAL A 112 -1.42 0.00 -21.37
C VAL A 112 0.10 -0.07 -21.29
N THR A 113 0.78 1.08 -21.35
CA THR A 113 2.25 1.17 -21.28
C THR A 113 2.76 1.19 -19.84
N ARG A 114 1.94 1.67 -18.91
CA ARG A 114 2.31 1.81 -17.49
C ARG A 114 1.08 1.73 -16.58
N ILE A 115 1.23 1.10 -15.44
CA ILE A 115 0.27 1.10 -14.32
C ILE A 115 0.89 1.81 -13.12
N GLY A 116 1.99 1.27 -12.56
CA GLY A 116 2.66 1.80 -11.38
C GLY A 116 1.79 1.70 -10.12
N HIS A 117 2.18 2.40 -9.05
CA HIS A 117 1.57 2.26 -7.72
C HIS A 117 0.10 2.72 -7.65
N GLU A 118 -0.26 3.78 -8.37
CA GLU A 118 -1.62 4.37 -8.29
C GLU A 118 -2.42 4.21 -9.58
N GLY A 119 -1.85 3.58 -10.61
CA GLY A 119 -2.41 3.62 -11.96
C GLY A 119 -3.57 2.67 -12.20
N ALA A 120 -3.79 1.67 -11.38
CA ALA A 120 -4.84 0.68 -11.57
C ALA A 120 -6.26 1.28 -11.57
N LEU A 121 -6.48 2.32 -10.76
CA LEU A 121 -7.77 2.98 -10.61
C LEU A 121 -7.96 4.21 -11.52
N ARG A 122 -7.01 4.47 -12.43
CA ARG A 122 -7.11 5.61 -13.38
C ARG A 122 -8.01 5.26 -14.56
N LYS A 123 -8.61 6.29 -15.18
CA LYS A 123 -9.38 6.16 -16.44
C LYS A 123 -8.55 5.44 -17.51
N GLY A 124 -9.23 4.66 -18.36
CA GLY A 124 -8.58 3.89 -19.44
C GLY A 124 -7.90 2.60 -18.93
N ARG A 125 -8.41 2.03 -17.84
CA ARG A 125 -8.00 0.74 -17.27
C ARG A 125 -9.15 -0.27 -17.31
N ASP A 126 -10.01 -0.17 -18.33
CA ASP A 126 -11.27 -0.91 -18.41
C ASP A 126 -11.05 -2.43 -18.32
N ALA A 127 -9.98 -2.96 -18.91
CA ALA A 127 -9.64 -4.38 -18.82
C ALA A 127 -9.31 -4.83 -17.39
N LEU A 128 -8.61 -3.99 -16.60
CA LEU A 128 -8.36 -4.27 -15.19
C LEU A 128 -9.64 -4.16 -14.37
N TRP A 129 -10.47 -3.17 -14.65
CA TRP A 129 -11.71 -2.97 -13.92
C TRP A 129 -12.70 -4.10 -14.19
N ALA A 130 -12.76 -4.59 -15.42
CA ALA A 130 -13.54 -5.78 -15.75
C ALA A 130 -13.04 -6.99 -14.94
N GLU A 131 -11.72 -7.25 -14.91
CA GLU A 131 -11.14 -8.35 -14.13
C GLU A 131 -11.43 -8.22 -12.63
N PHE A 132 -11.37 -7.01 -12.07
CA PHE A 132 -11.71 -6.76 -10.67
C PHE A 132 -13.20 -7.00 -10.39
N SER A 133 -14.06 -6.50 -11.28
CA SER A 133 -15.51 -6.66 -11.18
C SER A 133 -15.91 -8.13 -11.29
N ASP A 134 -15.38 -8.84 -12.27
CA ASP A 134 -15.67 -10.26 -12.49
C ASP A 134 -15.30 -11.10 -11.26
N TRP A 135 -14.14 -10.80 -10.65
CA TRP A 135 -13.76 -11.46 -9.41
C TRP A 135 -14.68 -11.13 -8.25
N LEU A 136 -15.05 -9.86 -8.07
CA LEU A 136 -15.95 -9.43 -6.99
C LEU A 136 -17.34 -10.03 -7.14
N MET A 137 -17.86 -10.14 -8.38
CA MET A 137 -19.17 -10.70 -8.65
C MET A 137 -19.19 -12.23 -8.61
N GLY A 138 -18.06 -12.87 -8.87
CA GLY A 138 -17.90 -14.33 -8.83
C GLY A 138 -17.29 -14.85 -7.52
N ALA A 139 -16.96 -13.99 -6.57
CA ALA A 139 -16.47 -14.42 -5.25
C ALA A 139 -17.59 -15.10 -4.47
N PRO A 140 -17.35 -16.29 -3.89
CA PRO A 140 -18.33 -17.02 -3.07
C PRO A 140 -18.70 -16.28 -1.79
#